data_6010da8f95ac1a51f29e49c84825a19c
#
_entry.id   6010da8f95ac1a51f29e49c84825a19c
#
_cell.length_a   1.000
_cell.length_b   1.000
_cell.length_c   1.000
_cell.angle_alpha   90.00
_cell.angle_beta   90.00
_cell.angle_gamma   90.00
#
_symmetry.space_group_name_H-M   'P 1'
#
loop_
_entity.id
_entity.type
_entity.pdbx_description
1 polymer ?
#
loop_
_entity_poly.entity_id
_entity_poly.type
_entity_poly.pdbx_seq_one_letter_code
_entity_poly.pdbx_strand_id
1 'polypeptide(L)'
;TEIQPGIRGAMKLCSRRIDSVSMRLVPELQDGVSALTLSLPIGSYSSAQAIRPECGIVSEHAWIGESNTPRTFYHPDRFNAQMLWFESGQLEYRFSLGEIAPSQLESLEFTMEVSSNAPMYRDDFKSDIFVSVNGHELGVWTSPGDYGGRRGRLNPSWWSDTSSQYGLLKTWRVDESGSTLDDVELSSVKLSDLELDRQDYISLCIGVHADAEHVGGLNLFGEKFGDFAQGIVVRIGYAK
;
A
#
# COMPACT_ATOMS: atom_id res chain seq x y z
N THR A 1 20.26 -12.24 -20.17
CA THR A 1 21.62 -11.95 -20.66
C THR A 1 21.60 -12.28 -22.14
N GLU A 2 21.65 -11.29 -23.01
CA GLU A 2 21.74 -11.47 -24.46
C GLU A 2 23.21 -11.60 -24.86
N ILE A 3 23.55 -12.65 -25.60
CA ILE A 3 24.90 -12.86 -26.15
C ILE A 3 24.84 -12.54 -27.63
N GLN A 4 25.51 -11.46 -28.07
CA GLN A 4 25.71 -11.17 -29.49
C GLN A 4 26.98 -11.85 -29.98
N PRO A 5 26.95 -12.56 -31.14
CA PRO A 5 28.14 -13.16 -31.70
C PRO A 5 29.03 -12.09 -32.32
N GLY A 6 30.27 -12.00 -31.80
CA GLY A 6 31.28 -11.10 -32.34
C GLY A 6 31.87 -11.62 -33.65
N ILE A 7 32.21 -10.72 -34.57
CA ILE A 7 32.92 -10.98 -35.79
C ILE A 7 34.37 -11.35 -35.47
N ARG A 8 34.79 -12.55 -35.91
CA ARG A 8 36.15 -13.13 -35.83
C ARG A 8 37.09 -12.60 -34.76
N GLY A 9 37.25 -13.35 -33.72
CA GLY A 9 38.34 -13.16 -32.74
C GLY A 9 37.88 -12.64 -31.41
N ALA A 10 36.95 -13.32 -30.76
CA ALA A 10 36.96 -13.54 -29.32
C ALA A 10 36.65 -12.37 -28.35
N MET A 11 35.81 -11.44 -28.65
CA MET A 11 35.17 -10.69 -27.57
C MET A 11 33.69 -10.99 -27.53
N LYS A 12 33.24 -11.77 -26.52
CA LYS A 12 31.82 -11.92 -26.20
C LYS A 12 31.39 -10.72 -25.35
N LEU A 13 30.66 -9.80 -25.94
CA LEU A 13 30.00 -8.74 -25.17
C LEU A 13 28.77 -9.34 -24.47
N CYS A 14 28.82 -9.46 -23.16
CA CYS A 14 27.65 -9.76 -22.34
C CYS A 14 27.08 -8.44 -21.82
N SER A 15 25.96 -7.98 -22.35
CA SER A 15 25.18 -6.91 -21.75
C SER A 15 24.09 -7.47 -20.86
N ARG A 16 23.99 -6.98 -19.63
CA ARG A 16 22.86 -7.25 -18.76
C ARG A 16 21.78 -6.22 -19.09
N ARG A 17 20.67 -6.67 -19.66
CA ARG A 17 19.51 -5.81 -19.86
C ARG A 17 18.88 -5.56 -18.49
N ILE A 18 18.88 -4.32 -18.04
CA ILE A 18 18.19 -3.88 -16.83
C ILE A 18 16.89 -3.26 -17.31
N ASP A 19 15.77 -3.95 -17.09
CA ASP A 19 14.44 -3.51 -17.55
C ASP A 19 13.85 -2.44 -16.62
N SER A 20 14.31 -2.37 -15.37
CA SER A 20 13.96 -1.30 -14.44
C SER A 20 15.02 -1.17 -13.34
N VAL A 21 15.23 0.05 -12.85
CA VAL A 21 15.96 0.34 -11.62
C VAL A 21 15.00 1.08 -10.71
N SER A 22 14.70 0.49 -9.55
CA SER A 22 14.01 1.19 -8.47
C SER A 22 15.06 1.74 -7.51
N MET A 23 15.09 3.05 -7.33
CA MET A 23 15.96 3.71 -6.36
C MET A 23 15.07 4.40 -5.33
N ARG A 24 15.17 3.95 -4.09
CA ARG A 24 14.56 4.64 -2.95
C ARG A 24 15.65 5.49 -2.30
N LEU A 25 15.53 6.81 -2.40
CA LEU A 25 16.32 7.71 -1.57
C LEU A 25 15.69 7.70 -0.18
N VAL A 26 16.33 7.05 0.76
CA VAL A 26 15.97 7.15 2.17
C VAL A 26 16.70 8.36 2.70
N PRO A 27 16.00 9.41 3.20
CA PRO A 27 16.66 10.53 3.84
C PRO A 27 17.56 9.99 4.98
N GLU A 28 18.76 10.50 5.12
CA GLU A 28 19.55 10.22 6.32
C GLU A 28 18.73 10.67 7.53
N LEU A 29 18.61 9.77 8.50
CA LEU A 29 18.02 10.14 9.78
C LEU A 29 18.83 11.29 10.35
N GLN A 30 18.16 12.35 10.78
CA GLN A 30 18.83 13.42 11.51
C GLN A 30 19.56 12.83 12.70
N ASP A 31 20.71 13.38 13.06
CA ASP A 31 21.47 12.94 14.23
C ASP A 31 20.56 12.90 15.47
N GLY A 32 20.45 11.72 16.11
CA GLY A 32 19.60 11.51 17.27
C GLY A 32 18.24 10.86 17.02
N VAL A 33 17.81 10.68 15.76
CA VAL A 33 16.56 10.00 15.40
C VAL A 33 16.83 8.53 15.09
N SER A 34 16.06 7.65 15.69
CA SER A 34 16.02 6.21 15.40
C SER A 34 14.77 5.86 14.60
N ALA A 35 14.77 4.71 13.95
CA ALA A 35 13.57 4.21 13.27
C ALA A 35 13.26 2.76 13.63
N LEU A 36 11.99 2.48 13.90
CA LEU A 36 11.42 1.13 13.96
C LEU A 36 10.61 0.89 12.69
N THR A 37 10.78 -0.28 12.08
CA THR A 37 9.98 -0.66 10.90
C THR A 37 9.13 -1.88 11.24
N LEU A 38 7.84 -1.79 10.94
CA LEU A 38 6.87 -2.87 11.07
C LEU A 38 6.33 -3.24 9.69
N SER A 39 6.01 -4.51 9.48
CA SER A 39 5.29 -4.98 8.30
C SER A 39 3.92 -5.50 8.72
N LEU A 40 2.85 -4.90 8.17
CA LEU A 40 1.49 -5.33 8.40
C LEU A 40 1.01 -6.10 7.16
N PRO A 41 0.73 -7.41 7.29
CA PRO A 41 0.07 -8.16 6.21
C PRO A 41 -1.27 -7.51 5.86
N ILE A 42 -1.60 -7.37 4.58
CA ILE A 42 -2.82 -6.67 4.16
C ILE A 42 -4.12 -7.31 4.67
N GLY A 43 -4.11 -8.59 5.01
CA GLY A 43 -5.24 -9.30 5.61
C GLY A 43 -5.33 -9.18 7.13
N SER A 44 -4.38 -8.48 7.79
CA SER A 44 -4.33 -8.35 9.26
C SER A 44 -5.17 -7.20 9.82
N TYR A 45 -6.03 -6.60 9.00
CA TYR A 45 -6.92 -5.55 9.49
C TYR A 45 -7.78 -6.01 10.67
N SER A 46 -7.99 -5.11 11.62
CA SER A 46 -8.83 -5.33 12.80
C SER A 46 -10.32 -5.10 12.52
N SER A 47 -10.64 -4.26 11.52
CA SER A 47 -11.99 -3.93 11.11
C SER A 47 -12.08 -3.67 9.61
N ALA A 48 -13.22 -4.09 9.01
CA ALA A 48 -13.61 -3.75 7.65
C ALA A 48 -15.00 -3.10 7.73
N GLN A 49 -15.13 -1.84 7.32
CA GLN A 49 -16.35 -1.08 7.53
C GLN A 49 -16.92 -0.57 6.21
N ALA A 50 -18.23 -0.67 6.06
CA ALA A 50 -18.99 -0.16 4.92
C ALA A 50 -18.48 -0.65 3.54
N ILE A 51 -17.83 -1.82 3.52
CA ILE A 51 -17.32 -2.41 2.27
C ILE A 51 -18.46 -2.61 1.29
N ARG A 52 -18.30 -2.05 0.09
CA ARG A 52 -19.27 -2.20 -1.00
C ARG A 52 -18.69 -3.03 -2.15
N PRO A 53 -19.53 -3.80 -2.86
CA PRO A 53 -19.18 -4.41 -4.14
C PRO A 53 -18.83 -3.32 -5.20
N GLU A 54 -17.90 -3.59 -6.14
CA GLU A 54 -17.24 -4.87 -6.35
C GLU A 54 -16.10 -5.06 -5.34
N CYS A 55 -16.07 -6.23 -4.69
CA CYS A 55 -15.09 -6.49 -3.64
C CYS A 55 -14.65 -7.96 -3.62
N GLY A 56 -13.45 -8.22 -3.10
CA GLY A 56 -12.92 -9.56 -2.97
C GLY A 56 -11.55 -9.62 -2.31
N ILE A 57 -11.12 -10.83 -2.03
CA ILE A 57 -9.82 -11.14 -1.43
C ILE A 57 -9.25 -12.39 -2.12
N VAL A 58 -7.96 -12.36 -2.40
CA VAL A 58 -7.23 -13.53 -2.88
C VAL A 58 -5.95 -13.75 -2.08
N SER A 59 -5.58 -15.03 -1.94
CA SER A 59 -4.27 -15.46 -1.46
C SER A 59 -3.30 -15.66 -2.64
N GLU A 60 -2.07 -16.07 -2.38
CA GLU A 60 -1.14 -16.51 -3.42
C GLU A 60 -1.69 -17.69 -4.26
N HIS A 61 -2.58 -18.51 -3.70
CA HIS A 61 -2.98 -19.78 -4.29
C HIS A 61 -4.42 -19.84 -4.77
N ALA A 62 -5.31 -19.02 -4.20
CA ALA A 62 -6.75 -19.13 -4.46
C ALA A 62 -7.52 -17.89 -4.00
N TRP A 63 -8.77 -17.83 -4.40
CA TRP A 63 -9.78 -16.93 -3.85
C TRP A 63 -10.04 -17.26 -2.38
N ILE A 64 -10.26 -16.23 -1.55
CA ILE A 64 -10.68 -16.34 -0.16
C ILE A 64 -12.15 -15.97 -0.08
N GLY A 65 -12.98 -16.91 0.35
CA GLY A 65 -14.43 -16.71 0.43
C GLY A 65 -15.10 -16.54 -0.93
N GLU A 66 -16.21 -15.82 -0.95
CA GLU A 66 -17.01 -15.55 -2.14
C GLU A 66 -16.66 -14.17 -2.71
N SER A 67 -16.43 -14.12 -4.02
CA SER A 67 -16.26 -12.86 -4.74
C SER A 67 -17.53 -12.00 -4.63
N ASN A 68 -17.34 -10.68 -4.64
CA ASN A 68 -18.40 -9.67 -4.61
C ASN A 68 -19.31 -9.69 -3.35
N THR A 69 -18.79 -10.26 -2.27
CA THR A 69 -19.50 -10.42 -1.02
C THR A 69 -18.75 -9.75 0.12
N PRO A 70 -19.23 -8.63 0.71
CA PRO A 70 -18.53 -7.92 1.78
C PRO A 70 -18.22 -8.77 3.01
N ARG A 71 -19.04 -9.81 3.31
CA ARG A 71 -18.77 -10.73 4.41
C ARG A 71 -17.48 -11.53 4.25
N THR A 72 -16.93 -11.62 3.05
CA THR A 72 -15.62 -12.24 2.76
C THR A 72 -14.49 -11.56 3.55
N PHE A 73 -14.62 -10.29 3.85
CA PHE A 73 -13.65 -9.54 4.68
C PHE A 73 -13.60 -10.01 6.13
N TYR A 74 -14.53 -10.86 6.57
CA TYR A 74 -14.52 -11.52 7.88
C TYR A 74 -14.16 -13.01 7.80
N HIS A 75 -13.76 -13.51 6.62
CA HIS A 75 -13.34 -14.90 6.46
C HIS A 75 -12.08 -15.18 7.31
N PRO A 76 -12.00 -16.32 8.02
CA PRO A 76 -10.84 -16.64 8.86
C PRO A 76 -9.52 -16.68 8.08
N ASP A 77 -9.54 -17.12 6.82
CA ASP A 77 -8.35 -17.18 5.98
C ASP A 77 -7.90 -15.81 5.43
N ARG A 78 -8.59 -14.70 5.75
CA ARG A 78 -8.21 -13.36 5.29
C ARG A 78 -6.78 -12.97 5.63
N PHE A 79 -6.22 -13.55 6.70
CA PHE A 79 -4.82 -13.34 7.08
C PHE A 79 -3.81 -13.80 6.02
N ASN A 80 -4.24 -14.67 5.09
CA ASN A 80 -3.45 -15.11 3.94
C ASN A 80 -3.64 -14.21 2.70
N ALA A 81 -4.36 -13.09 2.83
CA ALA A 81 -4.63 -12.17 1.72
C ALA A 81 -3.32 -11.65 1.12
N GLN A 82 -3.26 -11.66 -0.20
CA GLN A 82 -2.17 -11.12 -1.00
C GLN A 82 -2.62 -10.03 -1.97
N MET A 83 -3.90 -9.97 -2.25
CA MET A 83 -4.56 -8.83 -2.87
C MET A 83 -5.98 -8.76 -2.33
N LEU A 84 -6.46 -7.58 -2.07
CA LEU A 84 -7.85 -7.30 -1.74
C LEU A 84 -8.31 -6.03 -2.43
N TRP A 85 -9.62 -5.97 -2.69
CA TRP A 85 -10.23 -4.80 -3.34
C TRP A 85 -11.68 -4.59 -2.91
N PHE A 86 -12.14 -3.36 -3.05
CA PHE A 86 -13.53 -2.97 -2.85
C PHE A 86 -13.84 -1.65 -3.55
N GLU A 87 -15.12 -1.39 -3.86
CA GLU A 87 -15.57 -0.15 -4.50
C GLU A 87 -15.49 1.05 -3.54
N SER A 88 -16.01 0.91 -2.34
CA SER A 88 -15.93 1.92 -1.28
C SER A 88 -15.97 1.26 0.10
N GLY A 89 -15.64 2.02 1.14
CA GLY A 89 -15.48 1.54 2.51
C GLY A 89 -14.06 1.72 3.01
N GLN A 90 -13.74 1.09 4.14
CA GLN A 90 -12.42 1.23 4.74
C GLN A 90 -11.96 -0.01 5.51
N LEU A 91 -10.65 -0.17 5.60
CA LEU A 91 -9.97 -1.14 6.44
C LEU A 91 -9.20 -0.42 7.55
N GLU A 92 -9.32 -0.92 8.77
CA GLU A 92 -8.58 -0.42 9.93
C GLU A 92 -7.52 -1.44 10.34
N TYR A 93 -6.28 -0.99 10.46
CA TYR A 93 -5.15 -1.75 10.99
C TYR A 93 -4.74 -1.18 12.33
N ARG A 94 -4.47 -2.04 13.30
CA ARG A 94 -4.00 -1.63 14.63
C ARG A 94 -2.63 -2.21 14.89
N PHE A 95 -1.71 -1.36 15.35
CA PHE A 95 -0.36 -1.75 15.72
C PHE A 95 0.11 -0.99 16.96
N SER A 96 1.06 -1.55 17.67
CA SER A 96 1.65 -0.96 18.86
C SER A 96 2.95 -0.22 18.53
N LEU A 97 3.22 0.82 19.28
CA LEU A 97 4.53 1.50 19.30
C LEU A 97 5.61 0.72 20.05
N GLY A 98 5.24 -0.42 20.69
CA GLY A 98 6.15 -1.18 21.53
C GLY A 98 6.53 -0.38 22.78
N GLU A 99 7.83 -0.20 23.00
CA GLU A 99 8.38 0.55 24.15
C GLU A 99 8.58 2.04 23.85
N ILE A 100 8.24 2.51 22.63
CA ILE A 100 8.41 3.91 22.24
C ILE A 100 7.28 4.72 22.85
N ALA A 101 7.62 5.71 23.69
CA ALA A 101 6.63 6.63 24.24
C ALA A 101 6.09 7.56 23.12
N PRO A 102 4.78 7.87 23.11
CA PRO A 102 4.21 8.78 22.10
C PRO A 102 4.94 10.13 22.00
N SER A 103 5.44 10.64 23.15
CA SER A 103 6.19 11.89 23.20
C SER A 103 7.58 11.85 22.54
N GLN A 104 8.07 10.67 22.19
CA GLN A 104 9.35 10.49 21.50
C GLN A 104 9.17 10.41 19.97
N LEU A 105 7.92 10.30 19.46
CA LEU A 105 7.69 10.20 18.04
C LEU A 105 8.07 11.48 17.31
N GLU A 106 8.76 11.29 16.20
CA GLU A 106 9.15 12.35 15.26
C GLU A 106 8.39 12.23 13.93
N SER A 107 8.04 11.00 13.52
CA SER A 107 7.27 10.77 12.30
C SER A 107 6.64 9.37 12.26
N LEU A 108 5.54 9.27 11.51
CA LEU A 108 4.95 8.02 11.06
C LEU A 108 4.92 8.00 9.53
N GLU A 109 5.38 6.90 8.93
CA GLU A 109 5.32 6.68 7.48
C GLU A 109 4.59 5.37 7.19
N PHE A 110 3.73 5.37 6.17
CA PHE A 110 2.95 4.23 5.71
C PHE A 110 3.18 4.03 4.23
N THR A 111 3.91 2.97 3.87
CA THR A 111 4.20 2.65 2.46
C THR A 111 3.45 1.41 2.04
N MET A 112 2.69 1.49 0.96
CA MET A 112 1.90 0.39 0.43
C MET A 112 1.71 0.49 -1.09
N GLU A 113 1.51 -0.63 -1.75
CA GLU A 113 1.17 -0.68 -3.18
C GLU A 113 -0.34 -0.65 -3.34
N VAL A 114 -0.86 0.38 -4.04
CA VAL A 114 -2.28 0.64 -4.22
C VAL A 114 -2.63 1.12 -5.62
N SER A 115 -3.85 0.84 -6.05
CA SER A 115 -4.45 1.39 -7.27
C SER A 115 -5.96 1.56 -7.11
N SER A 116 -6.62 2.19 -8.08
CA SER A 116 -8.07 2.08 -8.24
C SER A 116 -8.48 0.63 -8.54
N ASN A 117 -9.78 0.32 -8.45
CA ASN A 117 -10.36 -0.98 -8.77
C ASN A 117 -11.37 -0.83 -9.91
N ALA A 118 -10.94 -1.05 -11.14
CA ALA A 118 -11.79 -0.98 -12.33
C ALA A 118 -12.17 -2.37 -12.85
N PRO A 119 -13.35 -2.54 -13.44
CA PRO A 119 -13.64 -3.74 -14.21
C PRO A 119 -12.64 -3.89 -15.37
N MET A 120 -11.91 -5.00 -15.40
CA MET A 120 -10.93 -5.34 -16.46
C MET A 120 -9.80 -4.30 -16.60
N TYR A 121 -9.29 -3.79 -15.52
CA TYR A 121 -8.32 -2.70 -15.39
C TYR A 121 -8.48 -1.53 -16.40
N ARG A 122 -8.25 -0.32 -15.96
CA ARG A 122 -8.30 0.91 -16.78
C ARG A 122 -7.34 1.94 -16.22
N ASP A 123 -6.37 2.34 -17.01
CA ASP A 123 -5.33 3.30 -16.62
C ASP A 123 -5.88 4.72 -16.34
N ASP A 124 -7.11 5.01 -16.76
CA ASP A 124 -7.83 6.28 -16.61
C ASP A 124 -9.01 6.22 -15.61
N PHE A 125 -9.04 5.24 -14.72
CA PHE A 125 -10.13 5.03 -13.77
C PHE A 125 -9.77 5.58 -12.40
N LYS A 126 -10.08 6.85 -12.17
CA LYS A 126 -9.71 7.57 -10.94
C LYS A 126 -10.43 7.06 -9.70
N SER A 127 -9.73 7.11 -8.56
CA SER A 127 -10.30 6.85 -7.25
C SER A 127 -9.66 7.74 -6.18
N ASP A 128 -10.48 8.32 -5.31
CA ASP A 128 -10.04 9.15 -4.20
C ASP A 128 -9.81 8.27 -2.96
N ILE A 129 -8.55 7.87 -2.78
CA ILE A 129 -8.11 7.00 -1.70
C ILE A 129 -7.64 7.86 -0.53
N PHE A 130 -8.26 7.71 0.64
CA PHE A 130 -7.86 8.39 1.86
C PHE A 130 -7.02 7.48 2.77
N VAL A 131 -6.18 8.11 3.57
CA VAL A 131 -5.49 7.48 4.71
C VAL A 131 -5.74 8.33 5.95
N SER A 132 -6.10 7.69 7.06
CA SER A 132 -6.24 8.35 8.34
C SER A 132 -5.52 7.60 9.46
N VAL A 133 -5.11 8.34 10.49
CA VAL A 133 -4.47 7.81 11.69
C VAL A 133 -5.26 8.28 12.91
N ASN A 134 -5.66 7.35 13.77
CA ASN A 134 -6.48 7.62 14.96
C ASN A 134 -7.74 8.45 14.69
N GLY A 135 -8.32 8.32 13.49
CA GLY A 135 -9.49 9.08 13.05
C GLY A 135 -9.19 10.44 12.44
N HIS A 136 -7.94 10.88 12.39
CA HIS A 136 -7.50 12.10 11.70
C HIS A 136 -7.06 11.76 10.28
N GLU A 137 -7.79 12.28 9.28
CA GLU A 137 -7.48 12.05 7.88
C GLU A 137 -6.22 12.83 7.50
N LEU A 138 -5.17 12.10 7.10
CA LEU A 138 -3.92 12.68 6.61
C LEU A 138 -4.09 13.36 5.25
N GLY A 139 -5.10 12.94 4.50
CA GLY A 139 -5.50 13.47 3.22
C GLY A 139 -5.91 12.41 2.22
N VAL A 140 -6.34 12.87 1.06
CA VAL A 140 -6.85 12.07 -0.05
C VAL A 140 -5.86 12.09 -1.21
N TRP A 141 -5.57 10.92 -1.76
CA TRP A 141 -4.83 10.77 -3.00
C TRP A 141 -5.76 10.30 -4.11
N THR A 142 -5.86 11.06 -5.18
CA THR A 142 -6.57 10.62 -6.37
C THR A 142 -5.70 9.66 -7.17
N SER A 143 -5.95 8.35 -7.03
CA SER A 143 -5.35 7.33 -7.88
C SER A 143 -5.74 7.56 -9.33
N PRO A 144 -4.79 7.62 -10.28
CA PRO A 144 -5.12 7.87 -11.68
C PRO A 144 -5.82 6.70 -12.37
N GLY A 145 -5.61 5.46 -11.90
CA GLY A 145 -6.18 4.31 -12.58
C GLY A 145 -5.93 2.97 -11.90
N ASP A 146 -6.41 1.93 -12.55
CA ASP A 146 -6.18 0.51 -12.26
C ASP A 146 -5.32 -0.09 -13.37
N TYR A 147 -4.22 -0.73 -13.04
CA TYR A 147 -3.16 -1.05 -13.99
C TYR A 147 -3.13 -2.52 -14.40
N GLY A 148 -3.05 -2.71 -15.73
CA GLY A 148 -2.90 -3.99 -16.40
C GLY A 148 -2.01 -3.87 -17.64
N GLY A 149 -2.33 -4.60 -18.71
CA GLY A 149 -1.56 -4.55 -19.98
C GLY A 149 -0.20 -5.28 -19.93
N ARG A 150 0.36 -5.46 -18.75
CA ARG A 150 1.44 -6.39 -18.43
C ARG A 150 1.13 -7.10 -17.12
N ARG A 151 1.72 -8.26 -16.93
CA ARG A 151 1.56 -8.99 -15.68
C ARG A 151 2.32 -8.30 -14.54
N GLY A 152 1.71 -8.25 -13.38
CA GLY A 152 2.40 -7.87 -12.13
C GLY A 152 3.54 -8.85 -11.84
N ARG A 153 4.67 -8.36 -11.35
CA ARG A 153 5.91 -9.14 -11.18
C ARG A 153 5.76 -10.33 -10.24
N LEU A 154 4.86 -10.20 -9.26
CA LEU A 154 4.66 -11.18 -8.19
C LEU A 154 3.39 -12.01 -8.40
N ASN A 155 2.55 -11.66 -9.37
CA ASN A 155 1.26 -12.30 -9.56
C ASN A 155 1.42 -13.78 -9.90
N PRO A 156 0.71 -14.67 -9.18
CA PRO A 156 0.75 -16.11 -9.44
C PRO A 156 0.14 -16.44 -10.80
N SER A 157 0.56 -17.55 -11.41
CA SER A 157 0.18 -17.94 -12.78
C SER A 157 -1.33 -18.11 -12.98
N TRP A 158 -2.07 -18.42 -11.94
CA TRP A 158 -3.53 -18.60 -12.00
C TRP A 158 -4.32 -17.27 -12.04
N TRP A 159 -3.69 -16.13 -11.69
CA TRP A 159 -4.34 -14.83 -11.73
C TRP A 159 -4.59 -14.40 -13.19
N SER A 160 -5.81 -13.94 -13.49
CA SER A 160 -6.19 -13.57 -14.86
C SER A 160 -5.42 -12.34 -15.35
N ASP A 161 -4.93 -12.38 -16.60
CA ASP A 161 -4.27 -11.23 -17.24
C ASP A 161 -5.23 -10.06 -17.52
N THR A 162 -6.56 -10.28 -17.46
CA THR A 162 -7.59 -9.24 -17.61
C THR A 162 -7.97 -8.55 -16.31
N SER A 163 -7.44 -9.00 -15.18
CA SER A 163 -7.67 -8.38 -13.87
C SER A 163 -6.57 -7.37 -13.56
N SER A 164 -6.78 -6.56 -12.51
CA SER A 164 -5.77 -5.65 -11.94
C SER A 164 -4.44 -6.37 -11.71
N GLN A 165 -3.36 -5.82 -12.17
CA GLN A 165 -2.06 -6.50 -12.18
C GLN A 165 -1.07 -5.94 -11.18
N TYR A 166 -1.07 -4.63 -10.99
CA TYR A 166 -0.15 -3.94 -10.09
C TYR A 166 -0.70 -2.56 -9.71
N GLY A 167 -0.10 -1.98 -8.72
CA GLY A 167 -0.41 -0.63 -8.25
C GLY A 167 0.80 0.31 -8.34
N LEU A 168 0.65 1.44 -7.69
CA LEU A 168 1.73 2.38 -7.43
C LEU A 168 2.15 2.26 -5.97
N LEU A 169 3.46 2.23 -5.72
CA LEU A 169 3.97 2.29 -4.37
C LEU A 169 3.85 3.74 -3.88
N LYS A 170 3.08 3.94 -2.82
CA LYS A 170 2.80 5.26 -2.25
C LYS A 170 3.24 5.30 -0.80
N THR A 171 3.78 6.44 -0.36
CA THR A 171 4.21 6.66 1.01
C THR A 171 3.51 7.88 1.59
N TRP A 172 2.60 7.66 2.53
CA TRP A 172 2.04 8.70 3.38
C TRP A 172 2.96 8.90 4.58
N ARG A 173 3.26 10.14 4.88
CA ARG A 173 4.07 10.52 6.05
C ARG A 173 3.37 11.63 6.82
N VAL A 174 3.47 11.58 8.14
CA VAL A 174 3.05 12.66 9.03
C VAL A 174 4.17 12.95 10.04
N ASP A 175 4.48 14.21 10.23
CA ASP A 175 5.39 14.73 11.26
C ASP A 175 4.88 16.10 11.78
N GLU A 176 5.69 16.84 12.54
CA GLU A 176 5.26 18.13 13.08
C GLU A 176 5.19 19.26 12.02
N SER A 177 5.64 19.02 10.80
CA SER A 177 5.49 19.98 9.70
C SER A 177 4.15 19.83 8.95
N GLY A 178 3.51 18.67 9.07
CA GLY A 178 2.27 18.33 8.36
C GLY A 178 2.28 16.91 7.82
N SER A 179 1.35 16.63 6.91
CA SER A 179 1.24 15.35 6.22
C SER A 179 1.66 15.46 4.76
N THR A 180 2.39 14.46 4.26
CA THR A 180 2.87 14.40 2.87
C THR A 180 2.51 13.07 2.21
N LEU A 181 2.47 13.06 0.88
CA LEU A 181 2.41 11.87 0.04
C LEU A 181 3.59 11.90 -0.93
N ASP A 182 4.48 10.89 -0.85
CA ASP A 182 5.71 10.85 -1.64
C ASP A 182 6.52 12.15 -1.56
N ASP A 183 6.65 12.70 -0.33
CA ASP A 183 7.33 13.97 -0.01
C ASP A 183 6.64 15.24 -0.56
N VAL A 184 5.45 15.15 -1.15
CA VAL A 184 4.63 16.28 -1.57
C VAL A 184 3.60 16.59 -0.49
N GLU A 185 3.47 17.87 -0.10
CA GLU A 185 2.48 18.30 0.90
C GLU A 185 1.07 17.82 0.54
N LEU A 186 0.41 17.17 1.49
CA LEU A 186 -0.93 16.62 1.34
C LEU A 186 -1.95 17.37 2.20
N SER A 187 -1.60 17.62 3.45
CA SER A 187 -2.44 18.37 4.38
C SER A 187 -1.64 18.98 5.53
N SER A 188 -2.30 19.85 6.30
CA SER A 188 -1.71 20.47 7.50
C SER A 188 -1.84 19.62 8.78
N VAL A 189 -2.37 18.40 8.70
CA VAL A 189 -2.48 17.48 9.84
C VAL A 189 -1.09 17.08 10.30
N LYS A 190 -0.82 17.29 11.60
CA LYS A 190 0.48 17.06 12.23
C LYS A 190 0.45 15.84 13.14
N LEU A 191 1.63 15.38 13.50
CA LEU A 191 1.81 14.28 14.44
C LEU A 191 1.13 14.59 15.80
N SER A 192 1.26 15.82 16.29
CA SER A 192 0.60 16.31 17.53
C SER A 192 -0.93 16.31 17.49
N ASP A 193 -1.55 16.32 16.29
CA ASP A 193 -3.01 16.26 16.16
C ASP A 193 -3.57 14.84 16.33
N LEU A 194 -2.72 13.81 16.24
CA LEU A 194 -3.14 12.40 16.15
C LEU A 194 -3.54 11.77 17.49
N GLU A 195 -3.49 12.50 18.60
CA GLU A 195 -3.86 12.00 19.94
C GLU A 195 -3.22 10.63 20.28
N LEU A 196 -1.91 10.49 20.03
CA LEU A 196 -1.18 9.21 20.06
C LEU A 196 -1.12 8.55 21.45
N ASP A 197 -1.39 9.28 22.51
CA ASP A 197 -1.43 8.85 23.92
C ASP A 197 -2.83 8.40 24.39
N ARG A 198 -3.86 8.53 23.52
CA ARG A 198 -5.25 8.27 23.90
C ARG A 198 -5.57 6.79 24.06
N GLN A 199 -4.79 5.91 23.43
CA GLN A 199 -5.03 4.47 23.40
C GLN A 199 -3.71 3.69 23.24
N ASP A 200 -3.73 2.40 23.59
CA ASP A 200 -2.53 1.54 23.60
C ASP A 200 -2.08 1.09 22.19
N TYR A 201 -2.72 1.55 21.14
CA TYR A 201 -2.42 1.21 19.75
C TYR A 201 -2.59 2.43 18.84
N ILE A 202 -1.95 2.38 17.71
CA ILE A 202 -2.19 3.30 16.59
C ILE A 202 -3.18 2.63 15.64
N SER A 203 -4.23 3.37 15.26
CA SER A 203 -5.21 2.97 14.24
C SER A 203 -4.88 3.62 12.91
N LEU A 204 -4.51 2.82 11.91
CA LEU A 204 -4.35 3.24 10.52
C LEU A 204 -5.58 2.82 9.74
N CYS A 205 -6.29 3.74 9.11
CA CYS A 205 -7.35 3.43 8.17
C CYS A 205 -6.96 3.79 6.74
N ILE A 206 -7.36 2.95 5.80
CA ILE A 206 -7.28 3.22 4.35
C ILE A 206 -8.59 2.86 3.70
N GLY A 207 -9.04 3.67 2.75
CA GLY A 207 -10.31 3.42 2.08
C GLY A 207 -10.69 4.43 1.02
N VAL A 208 -11.95 4.31 0.58
CA VAL A 208 -12.61 5.22 -0.36
C VAL A 208 -13.94 5.61 0.24
N HIS A 209 -14.19 6.91 0.40
CA HIS A 209 -15.49 7.41 0.86
C HIS A 209 -16.57 7.17 -0.19
N ALA A 210 -17.76 6.78 0.25
CA ALA A 210 -18.87 6.48 -0.67
C ALA A 210 -19.41 7.74 -1.38
N ASP A 211 -19.09 8.92 -0.87
CA ASP A 211 -19.46 10.25 -1.40
C ASP A 211 -18.25 11.04 -1.96
N ALA A 212 -17.13 10.36 -2.20
CA ALA A 212 -15.96 10.96 -2.84
C ALA A 212 -16.30 11.46 -4.27
N GLU A 213 -15.53 12.40 -4.79
CA GLU A 213 -15.67 12.86 -6.18
C GLU A 213 -15.41 11.72 -7.18
N HIS A 214 -14.40 10.88 -6.86
CA HIS A 214 -14.06 9.72 -7.68
C HIS A 214 -14.16 8.43 -6.83
N VAL A 215 -15.29 7.76 -6.90
CA VAL A 215 -15.50 6.44 -6.26
C VAL A 215 -15.07 5.35 -7.25
N GLY A 216 -13.76 5.18 -7.39
CA GLY A 216 -13.16 4.19 -8.30
C GLY A 216 -12.57 2.98 -7.59
N GLY A 217 -12.90 2.78 -6.32
CA GLY A 217 -12.45 1.63 -5.55
C GLY A 217 -10.97 1.68 -5.12
N LEU A 218 -10.58 0.65 -4.42
CA LEU A 218 -9.22 0.42 -3.92
C LEU A 218 -8.80 -1.00 -4.24
N ASN A 219 -7.64 -1.17 -4.86
CA ASN A 219 -6.83 -2.38 -4.81
C ASN A 219 -5.68 -2.18 -3.83
N LEU A 220 -5.47 -3.10 -2.91
CA LEU A 220 -4.33 -3.14 -1.99
C LEU A 220 -3.57 -4.44 -2.20
N PHE A 221 -2.28 -4.34 -2.47
CA PHE A 221 -1.41 -5.46 -2.81
C PHE A 221 -0.54 -5.87 -1.63
N GLY A 222 -0.25 -7.16 -1.53
CA GLY A 222 0.60 -7.77 -0.51
C GLY A 222 1.91 -8.31 -1.10
N GLU A 223 2.64 -9.10 -0.31
CA GLU A 223 3.99 -9.57 -0.64
C GLU A 223 4.08 -10.47 -1.88
N LYS A 224 2.96 -11.05 -2.33
CA LYS A 224 2.91 -12.05 -3.41
C LYS A 224 2.03 -11.64 -4.59
N PHE A 225 1.62 -10.37 -4.62
CA PHE A 225 0.86 -9.78 -5.70
C PHE A 225 1.39 -8.38 -6.03
N GLY A 226 1.13 -7.90 -7.25
CA GLY A 226 1.59 -6.61 -7.72
C GLY A 226 3.05 -6.61 -8.14
N ASP A 227 3.73 -5.53 -7.86
CA ASP A 227 5.12 -5.29 -8.28
C ASP A 227 6.10 -5.22 -7.10
N PHE A 228 5.62 -5.02 -5.87
CA PHE A 228 6.45 -4.80 -4.68
C PHE A 228 6.18 -5.88 -3.63
N ALA A 229 7.24 -6.60 -3.25
CA ALA A 229 7.15 -7.72 -2.29
C ALA A 229 7.00 -7.20 -0.85
N GLN A 230 5.88 -6.54 -0.57
CA GLN A 230 5.54 -6.02 0.76
C GLN A 230 4.03 -5.89 0.93
N GLY A 231 3.58 -5.95 2.19
CA GLY A 231 2.27 -5.46 2.60
C GLY A 231 2.34 -3.96 2.93
N ILE A 232 1.69 -3.54 4.00
CA ILE A 232 1.80 -2.18 4.52
C ILE A 232 3.08 -2.10 5.37
N VAL A 233 4.03 -1.30 4.96
CA VAL A 233 5.24 -1.02 5.73
C VAL A 233 5.02 0.24 6.54
N VAL A 234 5.12 0.12 7.87
CA VAL A 234 5.05 1.24 8.81
C VAL A 234 6.46 1.55 9.30
N ARG A 235 6.91 2.78 9.12
CA ARG A 235 8.16 3.27 9.67
C ARG A 235 7.88 4.33 10.72
N ILE A 236 8.40 4.12 11.91
CA ILE A 236 8.22 4.97 13.08
C ILE A 236 9.55 5.65 13.37
N GLY A 237 9.64 6.95 13.11
CA GLY A 237 10.79 7.78 13.50
C GLY A 237 10.61 8.27 14.93
N TYR A 238 11.64 8.16 15.77
CA TYR A 238 11.57 8.57 17.16
C TYR A 238 12.92 9.06 17.70
N ALA A 239 12.88 10.00 18.64
CA ALA A 239 14.03 10.46 19.41
C ALA A 239 14.50 9.39 20.40
N LYS A 240 15.82 9.27 20.57
CA LYS A 240 16.44 8.37 21.57
C LYS A 240 16.37 8.93 22.98
#